data_1d8f74e5f448e13006a0e2f416418431
#
_entry.id   1d8f74e5f448e13006a0e2f416418431
#
_cell.length_a   1.000
_cell.length_b   1.000
_cell.length_c   1.000
_cell.angle_alpha   90.00
_cell.angle_beta   90.00
_cell.angle_gamma   90.00
#
_symmetry.space_group_name_H-M   'P 1'
#
loop_
_entity.id
_entity.type
_entity.pdbx_description
1 polymer ?
#
loop_
_entity_poly.entity_id
_entity_poly.type
_entity_poly.pdbx_seq_one_letter_code
_entity_poly.pdbx_strand_id
1 'polypeptide(L)'
;MVLFHTYSAKLDFDESGHIAAALAGGQGFSNPFGPPTGPTAWLAPAWPYLLSRYFVLFGAYSRMAIVAALLLNCAFSAVTCIPIYFSALYTFGERAARQSAWVWALFPYAMYWGFRSIWDTALSALLLTLLFMMTLQLAEEHGKCAISRGSAFAWATYGLLWGIAGLTNTAQLAFLPFAGIWICWRRHRQGKAFLRDATIGAILFFATIGPWMVRDYRVFHKFIPIRGNFGVEFHLGNSPTAQGDWQFYLHPSQNFVEFTRYREMGEPAYVKSKLQQALQFVQDEPRRFAYLSLARFFYFWTEPPHAEKYRGIYEAKTFLFLCATVSAFWGLGIALRQRLPGATLYLLLFLSYPTVYYITFILTRYRSPIEPEMLMLIVFLVSKLRDWDTRQHNGNATRTRL
;
A
#
# COMPACT_ATOMS: atom_id res chain seq x y z
N MET A 1 -30.23 2.33 -6.71
CA MET A 1 -30.95 3.16 -5.73
C MET A 1 -30.63 2.78 -4.28
N VAL A 2 -30.61 1.51 -3.88
CA VAL A 2 -30.23 1.04 -2.53
C VAL A 2 -28.78 1.42 -2.15
N LEU A 3 -27.83 1.34 -3.08
CA LEU A 3 -26.44 1.79 -2.87
C LEU A 3 -26.33 3.29 -2.53
N PHE A 4 -27.15 4.15 -3.13
CA PHE A 4 -27.11 5.59 -2.90
C PHE A 4 -27.71 6.01 -1.55
N HIS A 5 -28.72 5.31 -1.02
CA HIS A 5 -29.30 5.60 0.29
C HIS A 5 -28.40 5.23 1.47
N THR A 6 -27.62 4.15 1.33
CA THR A 6 -26.66 3.72 2.35
C THR A 6 -25.39 4.61 2.37
N TYR A 7 -25.05 5.23 1.23
CA TYR A 7 -23.86 6.07 1.09
C TYR A 7 -24.05 7.52 1.53
N SER A 8 -25.28 8.05 1.52
CA SER A 8 -25.50 9.46 1.88
C SER A 8 -25.41 9.75 3.39
N ALA A 9 -25.41 8.73 4.24
CA ALA A 9 -25.48 8.91 5.70
C ALA A 9 -24.15 8.61 6.43
N LYS A 10 -23.13 8.00 5.79
CA LYS A 10 -21.89 7.57 6.46
C LYS A 10 -20.65 7.53 5.55
N LEU A 11 -20.54 8.39 4.57
CA LEU A 11 -19.24 8.70 3.99
C LEU A 11 -18.56 9.69 4.93
N ASP A 12 -17.99 9.17 6.00
CA ASP A 12 -17.02 9.92 6.77
C ASP A 12 -15.85 10.22 5.82
N PHE A 13 -15.84 11.46 5.35
CA PHE A 13 -14.67 12.01 4.70
C PHE A 13 -13.63 12.14 5.80
N ASP A 14 -12.74 11.20 5.81
CA ASP A 14 -11.58 11.19 6.69
C ASP A 14 -10.68 12.41 6.41
N GLU A 15 -9.56 12.48 7.07
CA GLU A 15 -8.61 13.58 6.99
C GLU A 15 -8.30 14.01 5.54
N SER A 16 -8.29 13.07 4.60
CA SER A 16 -8.06 13.37 3.18
C SER A 16 -9.17 14.25 2.57
N GLY A 17 -10.43 14.01 2.95
CA GLY A 17 -11.56 14.81 2.51
C GLY A 17 -11.57 16.21 3.13
N HIS A 18 -11.22 16.32 4.41
CA HIS A 18 -11.10 17.62 5.07
C HIS A 18 -9.99 18.49 4.47
N ILE A 19 -8.82 17.89 4.24
CA ILE A 19 -7.71 18.58 3.56
C ILE A 19 -8.10 18.96 2.12
N ALA A 20 -8.78 18.08 1.39
CA ALA A 20 -9.23 18.36 0.04
C ALA A 20 -10.25 19.51 -0.01
N ALA A 21 -11.15 19.60 0.97
CA ALA A 21 -12.08 20.70 1.10
C ALA A 21 -11.38 22.03 1.42
N ALA A 22 -10.40 22.00 2.32
CA ALA A 22 -9.57 23.17 2.63
C ALA A 22 -8.79 23.67 1.40
N LEU A 23 -8.23 22.73 0.61
CA LEU A 23 -7.58 23.05 -0.68
C LEU A 23 -8.55 23.67 -1.68
N ALA A 24 -9.75 23.09 -1.84
CA ALA A 24 -10.77 23.60 -2.74
C ALA A 24 -11.27 24.99 -2.31
N GLY A 25 -11.31 25.26 -1.01
CA GLY A 25 -11.68 26.56 -0.41
C GLY A 25 -10.52 27.58 -0.37
N GLY A 26 -9.35 27.30 -0.97
CA GLY A 26 -8.21 28.23 -1.01
C GLY A 26 -7.42 28.35 0.30
N GLN A 27 -7.69 27.50 1.28
CA GLN A 27 -7.01 27.53 2.59
C GLN A 27 -5.65 26.77 2.59
N GLY A 28 -5.26 26.23 1.43
CA GLY A 28 -4.05 25.43 1.29
C GLY A 28 -4.18 24.04 1.91
N PHE A 29 -3.05 23.33 2.03
CA PHE A 29 -3.00 21.98 2.63
C PHE A 29 -3.08 22.12 4.16
N SER A 30 -4.29 22.04 4.71
CA SER A 30 -4.62 22.40 6.10
C SER A 30 -5.83 21.65 6.63
N ASN A 31 -6.14 21.80 7.92
CA ASN A 31 -7.38 21.40 8.60
C ASN A 31 -7.72 19.90 8.45
N PRO A 32 -6.84 18.96 8.86
CA PRO A 32 -7.03 17.53 8.62
C PRO A 32 -8.25 16.93 9.31
N PHE A 33 -8.83 17.62 10.33
CA PHE A 33 -9.95 17.12 11.13
C PHE A 33 -11.24 17.93 10.95
N GLY A 34 -11.33 18.75 9.89
CA GLY A 34 -12.48 19.56 9.55
C GLY A 34 -12.43 20.97 10.13
N PRO A 35 -12.54 21.19 11.47
CA PRO A 35 -12.40 22.53 12.04
C PRO A 35 -11.02 23.15 11.77
N PRO A 36 -10.93 24.50 11.73
CA PRO A 36 -9.66 25.19 11.47
C PRO A 36 -8.58 24.85 12.52
N THR A 37 -7.47 24.29 12.03
CA THR A 37 -6.29 23.94 12.82
C THR A 37 -4.99 24.43 12.15
N GLY A 38 -5.11 25.04 10.98
CA GLY A 38 -3.97 25.57 10.20
C GLY A 38 -3.30 24.54 9.30
N PRO A 39 -2.10 24.89 8.78
CA PRO A 39 -1.34 24.03 7.89
C PRO A 39 -1.05 22.66 8.50
N THR A 40 -1.01 21.62 7.66
CA THR A 40 -0.77 20.25 8.11
C THR A 40 0.26 19.53 7.22
N ALA A 41 0.94 18.53 7.79
CA ALA A 41 1.70 17.49 7.12
C ALA A 41 1.17 16.09 7.52
N TRP A 42 -0.09 16.02 7.98
CA TRP A 42 -0.71 14.82 8.51
C TRP A 42 -0.78 13.67 7.51
N LEU A 43 -1.09 13.97 6.26
CA LEU A 43 -1.18 12.99 5.18
C LEU A 43 -0.18 13.27 4.06
N ALA A 44 0.14 12.25 3.29
CA ALA A 44 0.82 12.39 2.01
C ALA A 44 -0.07 13.15 1.01
N PRO A 45 0.49 14.06 0.17
CA PRO A 45 -0.31 15.08 -0.50
C PRO A 45 -1.06 14.61 -1.75
N ALA A 46 -0.60 13.56 -2.44
CA ALA A 46 -1.12 13.24 -3.77
C ALA A 46 -2.63 12.98 -3.79
N TRP A 47 -3.14 12.19 -2.84
CA TRP A 47 -4.56 11.88 -2.78
C TRP A 47 -5.44 13.08 -2.41
N PRO A 48 -5.15 13.87 -1.37
CA PRO A 48 -5.92 15.09 -1.06
C PRO A 48 -5.92 16.11 -2.21
N TYR A 49 -4.79 16.31 -2.91
CA TYR A 49 -4.76 17.18 -4.09
C TYR A 49 -5.63 16.66 -5.24
N LEU A 50 -5.60 15.36 -5.49
CA LEU A 50 -6.43 14.73 -6.52
C LEU A 50 -7.93 14.89 -6.19
N LEU A 51 -8.31 14.61 -4.95
CA LEU A 51 -9.67 14.75 -4.47
C LEU A 51 -10.16 16.22 -4.50
N SER A 52 -9.27 17.17 -4.18
CA SER A 52 -9.60 18.60 -4.22
C SER A 52 -10.02 19.08 -5.61
N ARG A 53 -9.51 18.49 -6.70
CA ARG A 53 -9.93 18.82 -8.06
C ARG A 53 -11.39 18.46 -8.30
N TYR A 54 -11.84 17.33 -7.80
CA TYR A 54 -13.27 16.96 -7.86
C TYR A 54 -14.12 17.86 -7.01
N PHE A 55 -13.63 18.33 -5.86
CA PHE A 55 -14.34 19.27 -5.00
C PHE A 55 -14.48 20.66 -5.64
N VAL A 56 -13.46 21.11 -6.36
CA VAL A 56 -13.53 22.35 -7.14
C VAL A 56 -14.54 22.23 -8.30
N LEU A 57 -14.52 21.09 -9.01
CA LEU A 57 -15.37 20.90 -10.20
C LEU A 57 -16.85 20.65 -9.87
N PHE A 58 -17.12 19.90 -8.81
CA PHE A 58 -18.47 19.40 -8.52
C PHE A 58 -19.03 19.90 -7.17
N GLY A 59 -18.26 20.69 -6.42
CA GLY A 59 -18.58 21.13 -5.06
C GLY A 59 -18.05 20.16 -4.00
N ALA A 60 -17.57 20.72 -2.88
CA ALA A 60 -17.07 19.94 -1.75
C ALA A 60 -18.17 19.03 -1.19
N TYR A 61 -17.82 17.77 -0.97
CA TYR A 61 -18.72 16.72 -0.45
C TYR A 61 -19.97 16.45 -1.30
N SER A 62 -20.05 16.96 -2.52
CA SER A 62 -21.18 16.71 -3.40
C SER A 62 -21.23 15.21 -3.84
N ARG A 63 -22.43 14.74 -4.15
CA ARG A 63 -22.61 13.38 -4.68
C ARG A 63 -21.80 13.14 -5.94
N MET A 64 -21.70 14.14 -6.81
CA MET A 64 -20.92 14.05 -8.04
C MET A 64 -19.42 13.93 -7.79
N ALA A 65 -18.87 14.69 -6.83
CA ALA A 65 -17.47 14.56 -6.43
C ALA A 65 -17.16 13.17 -5.85
N ILE A 66 -18.07 12.62 -5.02
CA ILE A 66 -17.97 11.28 -4.46
C ILE A 66 -17.95 10.23 -5.56
N VAL A 67 -18.93 10.27 -6.47
CA VAL A 67 -19.03 9.32 -7.59
C VAL A 67 -17.80 9.40 -8.48
N ALA A 68 -17.32 10.60 -8.79
CA ALA A 68 -16.11 10.81 -9.60
C ALA A 68 -14.85 10.20 -8.91
N ALA A 69 -14.70 10.39 -7.60
CA ALA A 69 -13.59 9.82 -6.84
C ALA A 69 -13.65 8.28 -6.81
N LEU A 70 -14.85 7.70 -6.62
CA LEU A 70 -15.04 6.24 -6.65
C LEU A 70 -14.81 5.66 -8.04
N LEU A 71 -15.27 6.32 -9.10
CA LEU A 71 -15.00 5.91 -10.48
C LEU A 71 -13.50 5.93 -10.79
N LEU A 72 -12.78 6.93 -10.28
CA LEU A 72 -11.33 7.00 -10.40
C LEU A 72 -10.65 5.83 -9.68
N ASN A 73 -11.07 5.49 -8.47
CA ASN A 73 -10.56 4.32 -7.74
C ASN A 73 -10.84 3.01 -8.51
N CYS A 74 -12.03 2.87 -9.09
CA CYS A 74 -12.35 1.73 -9.95
C CYS A 74 -11.44 1.69 -11.20
N ALA A 75 -11.16 2.85 -11.81
CA ALA A 75 -10.24 2.94 -12.93
C ALA A 75 -8.81 2.55 -12.54
N PHE A 76 -8.29 3.00 -11.39
CA PHE A 76 -6.99 2.57 -10.88
C PHE A 76 -6.94 1.06 -10.65
N SER A 77 -7.96 0.48 -10.03
CA SER A 77 -8.05 -0.97 -9.84
C SER A 77 -8.08 -1.73 -11.17
N ALA A 78 -8.83 -1.25 -12.16
CA ALA A 78 -8.87 -1.87 -13.48
C ALA A 78 -7.52 -1.77 -14.21
N VAL A 79 -6.85 -0.62 -14.18
CA VAL A 79 -5.52 -0.41 -14.78
C VAL A 79 -4.46 -1.28 -14.11
N THR A 80 -4.62 -1.67 -12.85
CA THR A 80 -3.70 -2.58 -12.14
C THR A 80 -3.62 -3.96 -12.82
N CYS A 81 -4.61 -4.37 -13.62
CA CYS A 81 -4.53 -5.59 -14.44
C CYS A 81 -3.32 -5.59 -15.38
N ILE A 82 -2.89 -4.42 -15.86
CA ILE A 82 -1.76 -4.27 -16.80
C ILE A 82 -0.45 -4.68 -16.13
N PRO A 83 0.01 -4.03 -15.04
CA PRO A 83 1.25 -4.42 -14.40
C PRO A 83 1.19 -5.83 -13.77
N ILE A 84 0.02 -6.33 -13.35
CA ILE A 84 -0.17 -7.74 -12.95
C ILE A 84 0.16 -8.67 -14.12
N TYR A 85 -0.43 -8.43 -15.29
CA TYR A 85 -0.19 -9.25 -16.47
C TYR A 85 1.31 -9.34 -16.80
N PHE A 86 1.97 -8.20 -16.90
CA PHE A 86 3.39 -8.17 -17.28
C PHE A 86 4.32 -8.73 -16.19
N SER A 87 4.04 -8.51 -14.92
CA SER A 87 4.80 -9.10 -13.82
C SER A 87 4.68 -10.62 -13.78
N ALA A 88 3.46 -11.13 -13.94
CA ALA A 88 3.21 -12.56 -13.97
C ALA A 88 3.75 -13.21 -15.26
N LEU A 89 3.67 -12.53 -16.42
CA LEU A 89 4.26 -12.99 -17.68
C LEU A 89 5.75 -13.21 -17.54
N TYR A 90 6.43 -12.26 -16.91
CA TYR A 90 7.84 -12.32 -16.67
C TYR A 90 8.24 -13.47 -15.74
N THR A 91 7.53 -13.65 -14.62
CA THR A 91 7.91 -14.62 -13.58
C THR A 91 7.34 -16.02 -13.84
N PHE A 92 6.09 -16.12 -14.27
CA PHE A 92 5.33 -17.39 -14.31
C PHE A 92 4.88 -17.83 -15.70
N GLY A 93 5.03 -16.94 -16.71
CA GLY A 93 4.66 -17.22 -18.10
C GLY A 93 3.22 -16.81 -18.44
N GLU A 94 2.88 -16.94 -19.74
CA GLU A 94 1.69 -16.31 -20.32
C GLU A 94 0.37 -16.82 -19.75
N ARG A 95 0.26 -18.13 -19.48
CA ARG A 95 -0.97 -18.72 -18.91
C ARG A 95 -1.28 -18.11 -17.55
N ALA A 96 -0.29 -18.05 -16.66
CA ALA A 96 -0.44 -17.45 -15.34
C ALA A 96 -0.70 -15.94 -15.44
N ALA A 97 -0.07 -15.24 -16.38
CA ALA A 97 -0.28 -13.82 -16.62
C ALA A 97 -1.72 -13.48 -16.96
N ARG A 98 -2.32 -14.18 -17.96
CA ARG A 98 -3.72 -14.00 -18.33
C ARG A 98 -4.67 -14.32 -17.19
N GLN A 99 -4.43 -15.43 -16.49
CA GLN A 99 -5.25 -15.83 -15.37
C GLN A 99 -5.18 -14.83 -14.22
N SER A 100 -3.99 -14.34 -13.87
CA SER A 100 -3.81 -13.33 -12.80
C SER A 100 -4.53 -12.03 -13.10
N ALA A 101 -4.44 -11.52 -14.33
CA ALA A 101 -5.15 -10.31 -14.74
C ALA A 101 -6.67 -10.49 -14.67
N TRP A 102 -7.22 -11.62 -15.14
CA TRP A 102 -8.65 -11.91 -15.05
C TRP A 102 -9.13 -12.11 -13.61
N VAL A 103 -8.36 -12.83 -12.77
CA VAL A 103 -8.72 -13.03 -11.36
C VAL A 103 -8.73 -11.69 -10.63
N TRP A 104 -7.76 -10.78 -10.90
CA TRP A 104 -7.78 -9.44 -10.31
C TRP A 104 -8.99 -8.62 -10.77
N ALA A 105 -9.30 -8.62 -12.07
CA ALA A 105 -10.46 -7.90 -12.62
C ALA A 105 -11.79 -8.29 -11.95
N LEU A 106 -11.89 -9.55 -11.50
CA LEU A 106 -13.09 -10.11 -10.86
C LEU A 106 -12.92 -10.28 -9.33
N PHE A 107 -11.81 -9.80 -8.75
CA PHE A 107 -11.49 -10.04 -7.36
C PHE A 107 -12.39 -9.20 -6.43
N PRO A 108 -13.29 -9.81 -5.66
CA PRO A 108 -14.30 -9.08 -4.90
C PRO A 108 -13.71 -8.09 -3.89
N TYR A 109 -12.55 -8.41 -3.32
CA TYR A 109 -11.87 -7.55 -2.36
C TYR A 109 -11.29 -6.28 -3.02
N ALA A 110 -10.70 -6.39 -4.22
CA ALA A 110 -10.24 -5.24 -4.99
C ALA A 110 -11.43 -4.36 -5.42
N MET A 111 -12.52 -4.99 -5.87
CA MET A 111 -13.76 -4.30 -6.21
C MET A 111 -14.33 -3.57 -4.99
N TYR A 112 -14.38 -4.21 -3.83
CA TYR A 112 -14.87 -3.61 -2.59
C TYR A 112 -14.13 -2.31 -2.24
N TRP A 113 -12.80 -2.31 -2.29
CA TRP A 113 -12.02 -1.11 -2.00
C TRP A 113 -12.15 -0.04 -3.08
N GLY A 114 -12.38 -0.41 -4.33
CA GLY A 114 -12.60 0.52 -5.44
C GLY A 114 -13.88 1.35 -5.27
N PHE A 115 -14.99 0.74 -4.84
CA PHE A 115 -16.28 1.44 -4.75
C PHE A 115 -16.73 1.77 -3.33
N ARG A 116 -16.06 1.28 -2.28
CA ARG A 116 -16.46 1.49 -0.87
C ARG A 116 -15.67 2.60 -0.19
N SER A 117 -14.47 2.91 -0.63
CA SER A 117 -13.55 3.78 0.10
C SER A 117 -13.01 4.90 -0.78
N ILE A 118 -13.10 6.14 -0.28
CA ILE A 118 -12.48 7.32 -0.92
C ILE A 118 -11.08 7.53 -0.33
N TRP A 119 -10.23 6.50 -0.45
CA TRP A 119 -8.83 6.50 -0.01
C TRP A 119 -7.88 6.22 -1.17
N ASP A 120 -6.62 6.44 -0.94
CA ASP A 120 -5.51 6.15 -1.84
C ASP A 120 -5.27 4.64 -2.12
N THR A 121 -6.07 3.74 -1.56
CA THR A 121 -5.84 2.30 -1.55
C THR A 121 -5.67 1.71 -2.96
N ALA A 122 -6.57 2.04 -3.89
CA ALA A 122 -6.49 1.53 -5.26
C ALA A 122 -5.31 2.15 -6.03
N LEU A 123 -5.04 3.44 -5.84
CA LEU A 123 -3.88 4.12 -6.41
C LEU A 123 -2.57 3.54 -5.85
N SER A 124 -2.52 3.25 -4.55
CA SER A 124 -1.37 2.62 -3.90
C SER A 124 -1.08 1.22 -4.46
N ALA A 125 -2.11 0.41 -4.70
CA ALA A 125 -1.96 -0.91 -5.31
C ALA A 125 -1.44 -0.79 -6.76
N LEU A 126 -1.99 0.12 -7.55
CA LEU A 126 -1.53 0.38 -8.92
C LEU A 126 -0.06 0.81 -8.94
N LEU A 127 0.32 1.81 -8.14
CA LEU A 127 1.69 2.35 -8.13
C LEU A 127 2.69 1.30 -7.67
N LEU A 128 2.40 0.55 -6.61
CA LEU A 128 3.31 -0.46 -6.08
C LEU A 128 3.50 -1.60 -7.09
N THR A 129 2.41 -2.11 -7.70
CA THR A 129 2.49 -3.18 -8.71
C THR A 129 3.18 -2.69 -9.99
N LEU A 130 2.97 -1.44 -10.40
CA LEU A 130 3.69 -0.83 -11.53
C LEU A 130 5.18 -0.72 -11.24
N LEU A 131 5.55 -0.28 -10.04
CA LEU A 131 6.95 -0.21 -9.60
C LEU A 131 7.59 -1.60 -9.48
N PHE A 132 6.83 -2.59 -9.01
CA PHE A 132 7.26 -3.99 -8.98
C PHE A 132 7.54 -4.50 -10.39
N MET A 133 6.62 -4.29 -11.34
CA MET A 133 6.81 -4.62 -12.75
C MET A 133 8.06 -3.96 -13.34
N MET A 134 8.22 -2.64 -13.13
CA MET A 134 9.37 -1.91 -13.64
C MET A 134 10.68 -2.38 -13.00
N THR A 135 10.66 -2.77 -11.71
CA THR A 135 11.82 -3.36 -11.03
C THR A 135 12.26 -4.64 -11.74
N LEU A 136 11.31 -5.53 -12.07
CA LEU A 136 11.60 -6.74 -12.85
C LEU A 136 12.20 -6.40 -14.22
N GLN A 137 11.63 -5.45 -14.94
CA GLN A 137 12.07 -5.06 -16.28
C GLN A 137 13.46 -4.39 -16.30
N LEU A 138 13.73 -3.51 -15.33
CA LEU A 138 15.02 -2.81 -15.22
C LEU A 138 16.18 -3.74 -14.81
N ALA A 139 15.87 -4.82 -14.10
CA ALA A 139 16.87 -5.79 -13.65
C ALA A 139 17.32 -6.75 -14.73
N GLU A 140 16.58 -6.89 -15.85
CA GLU A 140 16.86 -7.94 -16.85
C GLU A 140 17.26 -7.45 -18.25
N GLU A 141 17.86 -8.39 -18.99
CA GLU A 141 18.43 -8.14 -20.31
C GLU A 141 17.62 -8.70 -21.48
N HIS A 142 16.92 -9.81 -21.26
CA HIS A 142 16.29 -10.60 -22.30
C HIS A 142 14.86 -10.97 -21.90
N GLY A 143 13.88 -10.25 -22.37
CA GLY A 143 12.49 -10.57 -22.09
C GLY A 143 11.53 -10.05 -23.15
N LYS A 144 10.46 -10.80 -23.38
CA LYS A 144 9.37 -10.51 -24.34
C LYS A 144 8.60 -9.20 -24.05
N CYS A 145 9.00 -8.44 -23.02
CA CYS A 145 8.33 -7.24 -22.55
C CYS A 145 9.30 -6.10 -22.21
N ALA A 146 10.32 -5.90 -23.04
CA ALA A 146 11.28 -4.84 -22.81
C ALA A 146 10.67 -3.46 -23.14
N ILE A 147 10.35 -2.66 -22.12
CA ILE A 147 10.54 -1.22 -22.22
C ILE A 147 12.02 -1.03 -22.58
N SER A 148 12.30 -0.20 -23.56
CA SER A 148 13.65 0.04 -24.12
C SER A 148 14.73 -0.02 -23.04
N ARG A 149 15.50 -1.06 -23.08
CA ARG A 149 16.40 -1.59 -22.06
C ARG A 149 17.37 -0.53 -21.55
N GLY A 150 17.32 -0.19 -20.25
CA GLY A 150 18.33 0.64 -19.61
C GLY A 150 18.45 2.06 -20.14
N SER A 151 17.43 2.57 -20.82
CA SER A 151 17.42 3.97 -21.23
C SER A 151 17.30 4.86 -20.01
N ALA A 152 17.99 5.98 -20.01
CA ALA A 152 17.87 7.02 -18.99
C ALA A 152 16.41 7.40 -18.73
N PHE A 153 15.57 7.34 -19.78
CA PHE A 153 14.12 7.58 -19.68
C PHE A 153 13.40 6.57 -18.77
N ALA A 154 13.69 5.27 -18.87
CA ALA A 154 13.05 4.25 -18.03
C ALA A 154 13.41 4.43 -16.55
N TRP A 155 14.68 4.76 -16.26
CA TRP A 155 15.12 5.06 -14.90
C TRP A 155 14.55 6.38 -14.36
N ALA A 156 14.47 7.40 -15.21
CA ALA A 156 13.82 8.66 -14.88
C ALA A 156 12.34 8.44 -14.51
N THR A 157 11.61 7.67 -15.33
CA THR A 157 10.21 7.29 -15.08
C THR A 157 10.08 6.48 -13.78
N TYR A 158 10.99 5.55 -13.54
CA TYR A 158 11.02 4.75 -12.31
C TYR A 158 11.21 5.61 -11.06
N GLY A 159 12.16 6.54 -11.09
CA GLY A 159 12.39 7.49 -9.99
C GLY A 159 11.19 8.43 -9.77
N LEU A 160 10.63 8.98 -10.85
CA LEU A 160 9.41 9.80 -10.79
C LEU A 160 8.25 9.03 -10.15
N LEU A 161 8.00 7.80 -10.56
CA LEU A 161 6.92 6.96 -10.01
C LEU A 161 7.16 6.61 -8.54
N TRP A 162 8.40 6.37 -8.11
CA TRP A 162 8.72 6.23 -6.69
C TRP A 162 8.42 7.49 -5.88
N GLY A 163 8.71 8.67 -6.45
CA GLY A 163 8.34 9.94 -5.83
C GLY A 163 6.83 10.10 -5.69
N ILE A 164 6.07 9.81 -6.74
CA ILE A 164 4.59 9.84 -6.72
C ILE A 164 4.04 8.81 -5.72
N ALA A 165 4.60 7.60 -5.68
CA ALA A 165 4.20 6.56 -4.72
C ALA A 165 4.43 7.01 -3.27
N GLY A 166 5.59 7.62 -2.97
CA GLY A 166 5.88 8.20 -1.66
C GLY A 166 4.92 9.34 -1.30
N LEU A 167 4.62 10.23 -2.25
CA LEU A 167 3.63 11.31 -2.07
C LEU A 167 2.17 10.81 -2.00
N THR A 168 1.91 9.55 -2.35
CA THR A 168 0.60 8.90 -2.21
C THR A 168 0.51 8.16 -0.88
N ASN A 169 1.48 7.27 -0.61
CA ASN A 169 1.53 6.45 0.60
C ASN A 169 2.98 6.15 0.97
N THR A 170 3.45 6.76 2.05
CA THR A 170 4.85 6.64 2.51
C THR A 170 5.28 5.22 2.89
N ALA A 171 4.35 4.34 3.25
CA ALA A 171 4.67 2.94 3.58
C ALA A 171 5.29 2.18 2.39
N GLN A 172 4.96 2.57 1.15
CA GLN A 172 5.55 1.96 -0.06
C GLN A 172 7.07 2.18 -0.13
N LEU A 173 7.57 3.27 0.43
CA LEU A 173 9.01 3.58 0.45
C LEU A 173 9.83 2.56 1.25
N ALA A 174 9.20 1.75 2.12
CA ALA A 174 9.88 0.65 2.79
C ALA A 174 10.43 -0.40 1.81
N PHE A 175 9.81 -0.55 0.65
CA PHE A 175 10.28 -1.47 -0.40
C PHE A 175 11.34 -0.85 -1.33
N LEU A 176 11.41 0.48 -1.45
CA LEU A 176 12.34 1.17 -2.36
C LEU A 176 13.81 0.74 -2.22
N PRO A 177 14.43 0.71 -1.02
CA PRO A 177 15.83 0.32 -0.90
C PRO A 177 16.06 -1.14 -1.32
N PHE A 178 15.15 -2.04 -1.03
CA PHE A 178 15.25 -3.45 -1.41
C PHE A 178 15.11 -3.65 -2.93
N ALA A 179 14.16 -2.95 -3.55
CA ALA A 179 13.98 -2.96 -5.00
C ALA A 179 15.21 -2.37 -5.70
N GLY A 180 15.73 -1.23 -5.23
CA GLY A 180 16.92 -0.58 -5.78
C GLY A 180 18.16 -1.46 -5.66
N ILE A 181 18.45 -2.00 -4.47
CA ILE A 181 19.57 -2.92 -4.24
C ILE A 181 19.45 -4.16 -5.13
N TRP A 182 18.24 -4.73 -5.25
CA TRP A 182 18.02 -5.92 -6.08
C TRP A 182 18.29 -5.65 -7.56
N ILE A 183 17.85 -4.51 -8.12
CA ILE A 183 18.16 -4.10 -9.50
C ILE A 183 19.68 -3.95 -9.67
N CYS A 184 20.34 -3.19 -8.78
CA CYS A 184 21.77 -2.93 -8.83
C CYS A 184 22.58 -4.23 -8.77
N TRP A 185 22.21 -5.13 -7.86
CA TRP A 185 22.84 -6.44 -7.73
C TRP A 185 22.67 -7.32 -8.98
N ARG A 186 21.46 -7.36 -9.56
CA ARG A 186 21.19 -8.10 -10.79
C ARG A 186 22.01 -7.56 -11.97
N ARG A 187 22.04 -6.24 -12.15
CA ARG A 187 22.80 -5.58 -13.23
C ARG A 187 24.32 -5.76 -13.05
N HIS A 188 24.79 -5.66 -11.82
CA HIS A 188 26.21 -5.93 -11.52
C HIS A 188 26.61 -7.36 -11.89
N ARG A 189 25.78 -8.34 -11.52
CA ARG A 189 25.99 -9.75 -11.91
C ARG A 189 26.03 -9.98 -13.41
N GLN A 190 25.40 -9.11 -14.19
CA GLN A 190 25.37 -9.14 -15.65
C GLN A 190 26.54 -8.34 -16.29
N GLY A 191 27.44 -7.77 -15.49
CA GLY A 191 28.52 -6.92 -15.95
C GLY A 191 28.10 -5.57 -16.52
N LYS A 192 26.90 -5.08 -16.18
CA LYS A 192 26.33 -3.84 -16.70
C LYS A 192 26.61 -2.65 -15.82
N ALA A 193 26.95 -1.52 -16.43
CA ALA A 193 26.96 -0.23 -15.75
C ALA A 193 25.54 0.15 -15.33
N PHE A 194 25.36 0.53 -14.07
CA PHE A 194 24.06 0.94 -13.52
C PHE A 194 24.11 2.27 -12.75
N LEU A 195 25.29 2.73 -12.35
CA LEU A 195 25.43 3.91 -11.48
C LEU A 195 24.82 5.17 -12.10
N ARG A 196 25.12 5.45 -13.37
CA ARG A 196 24.53 6.61 -14.08
C ARG A 196 23.02 6.55 -14.09
N ASP A 197 22.47 5.42 -14.44
CA ASP A 197 21.03 5.21 -14.58
C ASP A 197 20.35 5.29 -13.21
N ALA A 198 20.91 4.65 -12.19
CA ALA A 198 20.43 4.72 -10.80
C ALA A 198 20.47 6.17 -10.26
N THR A 199 21.52 6.94 -10.60
CA THR A 199 21.61 8.36 -10.24
C THR A 199 20.50 9.17 -10.90
N ILE A 200 20.17 8.92 -12.17
CA ILE A 200 19.05 9.58 -12.85
C ILE A 200 17.74 9.29 -12.12
N GLY A 201 17.48 8.01 -11.78
CA GLY A 201 16.32 7.62 -11.00
C GLY A 201 16.25 8.31 -9.64
N ALA A 202 17.37 8.37 -8.91
CA ALA A 202 17.45 9.05 -7.63
C ALA A 202 17.19 10.56 -7.75
N ILE A 203 17.76 11.22 -8.76
CA ILE A 203 17.52 12.66 -9.01
C ILE A 203 16.03 12.91 -9.25
N LEU A 204 15.36 12.12 -10.09
CA LEU A 204 13.93 12.29 -10.37
C LEU A 204 13.07 11.97 -9.15
N PHE A 205 13.44 10.98 -8.34
CA PHE A 205 12.78 10.72 -7.06
C PHE A 205 12.82 11.96 -6.15
N PHE A 206 14.03 12.49 -5.89
CA PHE A 206 14.17 13.68 -5.04
C PHE A 206 13.59 14.94 -5.65
N ALA A 207 13.66 15.13 -6.97
CA ALA A 207 13.01 16.24 -7.66
C ALA A 207 11.47 16.18 -7.50
N THR A 208 10.89 14.98 -7.43
CA THR A 208 9.45 14.78 -7.25
C THR A 208 9.00 15.09 -5.82
N ILE A 209 9.72 14.63 -4.80
CA ILE A 209 9.35 14.88 -3.40
C ILE A 209 9.88 16.20 -2.87
N GLY A 210 10.92 16.76 -3.49
CA GLY A 210 11.64 17.96 -3.03
C GLY A 210 10.74 19.19 -2.84
N PRO A 211 9.85 19.55 -3.78
CA PRO A 211 8.94 20.68 -3.61
C PRO A 211 8.07 20.54 -2.35
N TRP A 212 7.63 19.31 -2.05
CA TRP A 212 6.85 19.03 -0.84
C TRP A 212 7.69 19.17 0.44
N MET A 213 8.92 18.62 0.43
CA MET A 213 9.86 18.79 1.55
C MET A 213 10.17 20.28 1.83
N VAL A 214 10.35 21.07 0.77
CA VAL A 214 10.59 22.52 0.89
C VAL A 214 9.35 23.22 1.46
N ARG A 215 8.15 22.86 1.02
CA ARG A 215 6.89 23.37 1.58
C ARG A 215 6.80 23.08 3.08
N ASP A 216 7.02 21.85 3.49
CA ASP A 216 6.91 21.45 4.88
C ASP A 216 7.96 22.14 5.75
N TYR A 217 9.19 22.27 5.26
CA TYR A 217 10.23 23.02 5.97
C TYR A 217 9.86 24.50 6.14
N ARG A 218 9.33 25.15 5.10
CA ARG A 218 8.92 26.57 5.17
C ARG A 218 7.75 26.80 6.13
N VAL A 219 6.83 25.84 6.22
CA VAL A 219 5.64 25.95 7.05
C VAL A 219 5.91 25.62 8.52
N PHE A 220 6.69 24.55 8.77
CA PHE A 220 6.86 24.04 10.13
C PHE A 220 8.23 24.35 10.73
N HIS A 221 9.17 24.89 9.95
CA HIS A 221 10.58 25.08 10.33
C HIS A 221 11.23 23.80 10.91
N LYS A 222 10.78 22.65 10.40
CA LYS A 222 11.23 21.31 10.77
C LYS A 222 11.38 20.46 9.52
N PHE A 223 12.33 19.52 9.55
CA PHE A 223 12.49 18.57 8.46
C PHE A 223 11.42 17.49 8.56
N ILE A 224 10.43 17.56 7.68
CA ILE A 224 9.37 16.58 7.48
C ILE A 224 9.48 16.13 6.03
N PRO A 225 9.94 14.90 5.75
CA PRO A 225 10.18 14.48 4.37
C PRO A 225 8.91 14.45 3.50
N ILE A 226 7.81 13.88 4.01
CA ILE A 226 6.55 13.77 3.27
C ILE A 226 5.35 13.85 4.23
N ARG A 227 5.35 13.06 5.32
CA ARG A 227 4.24 12.91 6.26
C ARG A 227 4.74 13.08 7.69
N GLY A 228 4.05 13.88 8.46
CA GLY A 228 4.51 14.30 9.79
C GLY A 228 3.89 13.55 10.97
N ASN A 229 2.91 12.68 10.79
CA ASN A 229 2.09 12.11 11.86
C ASN A 229 2.63 10.81 12.50
N PHE A 230 3.83 10.35 12.16
CA PHE A 230 4.37 9.07 12.65
C PHE A 230 4.29 8.93 14.18
N GLY A 231 4.54 10.00 14.94
CA GLY A 231 4.49 9.95 16.40
C GLY A 231 3.10 9.57 16.94
N VAL A 232 2.04 10.01 16.26
CA VAL A 232 0.67 9.65 16.63
C VAL A 232 0.37 8.21 16.20
N GLU A 233 0.69 7.84 14.96
CA GLU A 233 0.53 6.47 14.46
C GLU A 233 1.25 5.45 15.37
N PHE A 234 2.46 5.79 15.81
CA PHE A 234 3.23 4.95 16.73
C PHE A 234 2.58 4.89 18.11
N HIS A 235 2.04 6.01 18.63
CA HIS A 235 1.32 6.05 19.91
C HIS A 235 0.00 5.27 19.90
N LEU A 236 -0.76 5.33 18.81
CA LEU A 236 -1.99 4.56 18.66
C LEU A 236 -1.77 3.05 18.82
N GLY A 237 -0.65 2.56 18.31
CA GLY A 237 -0.28 1.17 18.47
C GLY A 237 0.48 0.83 19.75
N ASN A 238 1.09 1.81 20.43
CA ASN A 238 2.00 1.60 21.56
C ASN A 238 1.62 2.53 22.72
N SER A 239 0.52 2.16 23.37
CA SER A 239 -0.05 2.81 24.54
C SER A 239 -0.52 1.75 25.54
N PRO A 240 -0.80 2.09 26.81
CA PRO A 240 -1.26 1.14 27.82
C PRO A 240 -2.51 0.37 27.42
N THR A 241 -3.35 0.93 26.57
CA THR A 241 -4.62 0.35 26.13
C THR A 241 -4.54 -0.30 24.74
N ALA A 242 -3.38 -0.27 24.07
CA ALA A 242 -3.22 -0.80 22.72
C ALA A 242 -3.46 -2.32 22.67
N GLN A 243 -4.16 -2.76 21.60
CA GLN A 243 -4.48 -4.17 21.33
C GLN A 243 -3.92 -4.69 19.99
N GLY A 244 -3.16 -3.84 19.28
CA GLY A 244 -2.54 -4.17 18.00
C GLY A 244 -3.32 -3.64 16.78
N ASP A 245 -4.57 -3.26 16.97
CA ASP A 245 -5.44 -2.61 15.97
C ASP A 245 -5.52 -1.10 16.18
N TRP A 246 -6.33 -0.42 15.38
CA TRP A 246 -6.52 1.02 15.45
C TRP A 246 -7.35 1.43 16.67
N GLN A 247 -6.77 2.30 17.52
CA GLN A 247 -7.39 2.80 18.74
C GLN A 247 -8.05 4.16 18.45
N PHE A 248 -9.28 4.14 17.89
CA PHE A 248 -10.02 5.33 17.45
C PHE A 248 -10.18 6.41 18.52
N TYR A 249 -10.37 6.02 19.79
CA TYR A 249 -10.56 6.94 20.91
C TYR A 249 -9.29 7.71 21.34
N LEU A 250 -8.12 7.36 20.82
CA LEU A 250 -6.87 8.10 21.00
C LEU A 250 -6.57 9.05 19.82
N HIS A 251 -7.40 9.02 18.77
CA HIS A 251 -7.15 9.80 17.56
C HIS A 251 -7.91 11.14 17.59
N PRO A 252 -7.29 12.27 17.17
CA PRO A 252 -7.93 13.59 17.16
C PRO A 252 -9.22 13.68 16.34
N SER A 253 -9.37 12.85 15.29
CA SER A 253 -10.61 12.83 14.50
C SER A 253 -11.82 12.24 15.24
N GLN A 254 -11.60 11.48 16.31
CA GLN A 254 -12.64 10.74 17.03
C GLN A 254 -12.72 11.13 18.52
N ASN A 255 -11.77 11.90 19.02
CA ASN A 255 -11.71 12.30 20.43
C ASN A 255 -11.53 13.82 20.54
N PHE A 256 -12.57 14.48 21.10
CA PHE A 256 -12.57 15.94 21.25
C PHE A 256 -11.43 16.46 22.14
N VAL A 257 -11.04 15.73 23.19
CA VAL A 257 -9.93 16.12 24.07
C VAL A 257 -8.60 16.08 23.31
N GLU A 258 -8.38 15.03 22.53
CA GLU A 258 -7.17 14.93 21.69
C GLU A 258 -7.18 15.95 20.57
N PHE A 259 -8.33 16.25 19.97
CA PHE A 259 -8.47 17.32 18.99
C PHE A 259 -8.15 18.70 19.60
N THR A 260 -8.63 18.98 20.80
CA THR A 260 -8.36 20.25 21.51
C THR A 260 -6.86 20.38 21.80
N ARG A 261 -6.21 19.33 22.30
CA ARG A 261 -4.76 19.30 22.52
C ARG A 261 -3.97 19.54 21.24
N TYR A 262 -4.38 18.86 20.13
CA TYR A 262 -3.76 19.06 18.83
C TYR A 262 -3.85 20.52 18.36
N ARG A 263 -5.02 21.14 18.48
CA ARG A 263 -5.27 22.53 18.10
C ARG A 263 -4.48 23.52 18.94
N GLU A 264 -4.39 23.31 20.26
CA GLU A 264 -3.68 24.20 21.19
C GLU A 264 -2.16 24.09 21.08
N MET A 265 -1.63 22.89 20.92
CA MET A 265 -0.21 22.64 20.82
C MET A 265 0.37 22.93 19.42
N GLY A 266 -0.47 22.84 18.40
CA GLY A 266 -0.05 22.76 16.98
C GLY A 266 0.50 21.38 16.62
N GLU A 267 0.40 21.01 15.32
CA GLU A 267 0.71 19.67 14.84
C GLU A 267 2.11 19.15 15.23
N PRO A 268 3.23 19.89 15.00
CA PRO A 268 4.54 19.33 15.28
C PRO A 268 4.82 19.09 16.77
N ALA A 269 4.26 19.92 17.66
CA ALA A 269 4.42 19.73 19.10
C ALA A 269 3.57 18.59 19.63
N TYR A 270 2.33 18.49 19.14
CA TYR A 270 1.43 17.39 19.46
C TYR A 270 2.00 16.03 19.04
N VAL A 271 2.44 15.91 17.79
CA VAL A 271 3.04 14.66 17.26
C VAL A 271 4.28 14.27 18.04
N LYS A 272 5.16 15.25 18.41
CA LYS A 272 6.33 15.00 19.24
C LYS A 272 5.95 14.51 20.63
N SER A 273 4.94 15.10 21.26
CA SER A 273 4.42 14.66 22.57
C SER A 273 3.91 13.22 22.52
N LYS A 274 3.15 12.85 21.47
CA LYS A 274 2.67 11.49 21.29
C LYS A 274 3.79 10.48 21.05
N LEU A 275 4.80 10.87 20.28
CA LEU A 275 6.00 10.05 20.09
C LEU A 275 6.72 9.78 21.42
N GLN A 276 6.87 10.81 22.25
CA GLN A 276 7.52 10.68 23.56
C GLN A 276 6.72 9.72 24.47
N GLN A 277 5.40 9.84 24.52
CA GLN A 277 4.54 8.93 25.27
C GLN A 277 4.69 7.47 24.81
N ALA A 278 4.73 7.25 23.50
CA ALA A 278 4.91 5.92 22.95
C ALA A 278 6.31 5.33 23.22
N LEU A 279 7.36 6.15 23.12
CA LEU A 279 8.72 5.72 23.44
C LEU A 279 8.86 5.40 24.93
N GLN A 280 8.23 6.19 25.81
CA GLN A 280 8.17 5.90 27.24
C GLN A 280 7.49 4.55 27.50
N PHE A 281 6.34 4.31 26.88
CA PHE A 281 5.65 2.99 26.95
C PHE A 281 6.55 1.83 26.52
N VAL A 282 7.29 1.99 25.41
CA VAL A 282 8.21 0.94 24.92
C VAL A 282 9.35 0.69 25.91
N GLN A 283 9.86 1.74 26.58
CA GLN A 283 10.91 1.61 27.60
C GLN A 283 10.40 0.95 28.88
N ASP A 284 9.19 1.31 29.32
CA ASP A 284 8.61 0.80 30.55
C ASP A 284 8.05 -0.63 30.38
N GLU A 285 7.49 -0.95 29.20
CA GLU A 285 6.85 -2.23 28.91
C GLU A 285 7.42 -2.93 27.64
N PRO A 286 8.73 -3.22 27.54
CA PRO A 286 9.32 -3.75 26.31
C PRO A 286 8.77 -5.12 25.91
N ARG A 287 8.40 -5.96 26.90
CA ARG A 287 7.76 -7.27 26.61
C ARG A 287 6.39 -7.10 25.96
N ARG A 288 5.62 -6.13 26.40
CA ARG A 288 4.30 -5.85 25.82
C ARG A 288 4.43 -5.26 24.42
N PHE A 289 5.39 -4.36 24.19
CA PHE A 289 5.70 -3.89 22.85
C PHE A 289 6.05 -5.04 21.88
N ALA A 290 6.91 -5.98 22.32
CA ALA A 290 7.26 -7.16 21.52
C ALA A 290 6.03 -8.04 21.23
N TYR A 291 5.19 -8.28 22.23
CA TYR A 291 3.92 -9.02 22.06
C TYR A 291 2.99 -8.33 21.06
N LEU A 292 2.78 -7.00 21.19
CA LEU A 292 1.92 -6.24 20.29
C LEU A 292 2.48 -6.25 18.85
N SER A 293 3.80 -6.15 18.69
CA SER A 293 4.44 -6.22 17.38
C SER A 293 4.27 -7.60 16.72
N LEU A 294 4.38 -8.67 17.52
CA LEU A 294 4.12 -10.03 17.05
C LEU A 294 2.64 -10.23 16.69
N ALA A 295 1.72 -9.74 17.52
CA ALA A 295 0.29 -9.78 17.24
C ALA A 295 -0.04 -9.06 15.91
N ARG A 296 0.54 -7.87 15.69
CA ARG A 296 0.40 -7.12 14.43
C ARG A 296 0.97 -7.86 13.23
N PHE A 297 2.09 -8.56 13.39
CA PHE A 297 2.61 -9.43 12.34
C PHE A 297 1.54 -10.46 11.93
N PHE A 298 0.92 -11.16 12.87
CA PHE A 298 -0.15 -12.10 12.56
C PHE A 298 -1.37 -11.41 11.97
N TYR A 299 -1.84 -10.30 12.56
CA TYR A 299 -3.00 -9.55 12.09
C TYR A 299 -2.85 -9.01 10.67
N PHE A 300 -1.66 -8.59 10.26
CA PHE A 300 -1.41 -8.15 8.89
C PHE A 300 -1.70 -9.27 7.87
N TRP A 301 -1.37 -10.50 8.21
CA TRP A 301 -1.51 -11.65 7.33
C TRP A 301 -2.84 -12.40 7.48
N THR A 302 -3.56 -12.22 8.58
CA THR A 302 -4.80 -12.94 8.88
C THR A 302 -6.03 -12.06 9.06
N GLU A 303 -5.91 -10.81 9.38
CA GLU A 303 -6.93 -9.85 9.82
C GLU A 303 -6.92 -9.61 11.34
N PRO A 304 -7.07 -8.34 11.80
CA PRO A 304 -7.19 -8.06 13.22
C PRO A 304 -8.53 -8.58 13.80
N PRO A 305 -8.57 -8.94 15.09
CA PRO A 305 -9.81 -9.33 15.74
C PRO A 305 -10.78 -8.13 15.81
N HIS A 306 -12.06 -8.41 15.64
CA HIS A 306 -13.11 -7.39 15.65
C HIS A 306 -14.12 -7.65 16.76
N ALA A 307 -14.84 -6.59 17.15
CA ALA A 307 -15.83 -6.66 18.22
C ALA A 307 -16.93 -7.71 17.94
N GLU A 308 -17.46 -8.32 19.01
CA GLU A 308 -18.36 -9.48 19.00
C GLU A 308 -19.62 -9.37 18.13
N LYS A 309 -20.10 -8.17 17.84
CA LYS A 309 -21.38 -7.93 17.14
C LYS A 309 -21.48 -8.57 15.75
N TYR A 310 -20.34 -8.88 15.08
CA TYR A 310 -20.31 -9.44 13.72
C TYR A 310 -19.39 -10.66 13.62
N ARG A 311 -19.22 -11.39 14.69
CA ARG A 311 -18.23 -12.46 14.88
C ARG A 311 -18.18 -13.44 13.70
N GLY A 312 -19.29 -14.01 13.26
CA GLY A 312 -19.28 -15.03 12.20
C GLY A 312 -18.78 -14.53 10.83
N ILE A 313 -19.11 -13.28 10.45
CA ILE A 313 -18.62 -12.67 9.20
C ILE A 313 -17.12 -12.44 9.28
N TYR A 314 -16.62 -11.99 10.44
CA TYR A 314 -15.20 -11.75 10.64
C TYR A 314 -14.39 -13.03 10.70
N GLU A 315 -14.91 -14.09 11.32
CA GLU A 315 -14.28 -15.41 11.34
C GLU A 315 -14.12 -15.95 9.91
N ALA A 316 -15.18 -15.85 9.07
CA ALA A 316 -15.11 -16.25 7.67
C ALA A 316 -14.09 -15.41 6.87
N LYS A 317 -14.04 -14.11 7.10
CA LYS A 317 -13.08 -13.20 6.48
C LYS A 317 -11.64 -13.53 6.90
N THR A 318 -11.39 -13.70 8.19
CA THR A 318 -10.10 -14.12 8.74
C THR A 318 -9.64 -15.43 8.14
N PHE A 319 -10.53 -16.42 8.02
CA PHE A 319 -10.23 -17.69 7.39
C PHE A 319 -9.83 -17.52 5.91
N LEU A 320 -10.57 -16.72 5.14
CA LEU A 320 -10.26 -16.45 3.73
C LEU A 320 -8.89 -15.73 3.59
N PHE A 321 -8.61 -14.77 4.45
CA PHE A 321 -7.32 -14.07 4.48
C PHE A 321 -6.17 -15.03 4.81
N LEU A 322 -6.36 -15.93 5.78
CA LEU A 322 -5.38 -16.94 6.12
C LEU A 322 -5.14 -17.90 4.95
N CYS A 323 -6.21 -18.41 4.31
CA CYS A 323 -6.09 -19.27 3.13
C CYS A 323 -5.33 -18.59 2.00
N ALA A 324 -5.64 -17.30 1.72
CA ALA A 324 -4.93 -16.53 0.71
C ALA A 324 -3.45 -16.35 1.07
N THR A 325 -3.15 -16.04 2.32
CA THR A 325 -1.78 -15.89 2.81
C THR A 325 -0.99 -17.19 2.68
N VAL A 326 -1.51 -18.30 3.19
CA VAL A 326 -0.86 -19.61 3.12
C VAL A 326 -0.62 -20.01 1.66
N SER A 327 -1.62 -19.82 0.79
CA SER A 327 -1.51 -20.12 -0.63
C SER A 327 -0.45 -19.26 -1.33
N ALA A 328 -0.40 -17.96 -1.04
CA ALA A 328 0.61 -17.06 -1.61
C ALA A 328 2.03 -17.45 -1.16
N PHE A 329 2.24 -17.70 0.13
CA PHE A 329 3.55 -18.13 0.64
C PHE A 329 3.95 -19.52 0.15
N TRP A 330 3.01 -20.44 -0.03
CA TRP A 330 3.29 -21.74 -0.65
C TRP A 330 3.71 -21.56 -2.12
N GLY A 331 2.97 -20.77 -2.89
CA GLY A 331 3.35 -20.41 -4.26
C GLY A 331 4.73 -19.78 -4.33
N LEU A 332 5.03 -18.84 -3.42
CA LEU A 332 6.36 -18.23 -3.28
C LEU A 332 7.44 -19.27 -2.98
N GLY A 333 7.20 -20.20 -2.05
CA GLY A 333 8.12 -21.29 -1.72
C GLY A 333 8.45 -22.16 -2.93
N ILE A 334 7.46 -22.49 -3.76
CA ILE A 334 7.66 -23.25 -5.00
C ILE A 334 8.47 -22.39 -5.99
N ALA A 335 8.12 -21.12 -6.17
CA ALA A 335 8.81 -20.21 -7.09
C ALA A 335 10.30 -20.04 -6.73
N LEU A 336 10.61 -19.89 -5.44
CA LEU A 336 11.98 -19.80 -4.93
C LEU A 336 12.76 -21.11 -5.12
N ARG A 337 12.15 -22.26 -4.82
CA ARG A 337 12.78 -23.58 -5.05
C ARG A 337 13.07 -23.84 -6.51
N GLN A 338 12.17 -23.42 -7.40
CA GLN A 338 12.36 -23.53 -8.85
C GLN A 338 13.27 -22.43 -9.42
N ARG A 339 13.76 -21.51 -8.58
CA ARG A 339 14.60 -20.36 -8.97
C ARG A 339 13.98 -19.53 -10.10
N LEU A 340 12.67 -19.33 -10.06
CA LEU A 340 11.98 -18.56 -11.09
C LEU A 340 12.49 -17.10 -11.12
N PRO A 341 12.54 -16.48 -12.31
CA PRO A 341 12.94 -15.09 -12.45
C PRO A 341 12.07 -14.18 -11.55
N GLY A 342 12.71 -13.30 -10.80
CA GLY A 342 11.98 -12.36 -9.94
C GLY A 342 11.38 -12.92 -8.65
N ALA A 343 11.40 -14.25 -8.39
CA ALA A 343 10.81 -14.84 -7.18
C ALA A 343 11.35 -14.19 -5.89
N THR A 344 12.64 -13.85 -5.85
CA THR A 344 13.27 -13.16 -4.71
C THR A 344 12.67 -11.76 -4.49
N LEU A 345 12.19 -11.08 -5.53
CA LEU A 345 11.61 -9.75 -5.41
C LEU A 345 10.28 -9.78 -4.66
N TYR A 346 9.44 -10.82 -4.89
CA TYR A 346 8.23 -11.04 -4.09
C TYR A 346 8.56 -11.23 -2.60
N LEU A 347 9.59 -12.02 -2.28
CA LEU A 347 10.04 -12.19 -0.90
C LEU A 347 10.48 -10.86 -0.29
N LEU A 348 11.29 -10.07 -1.00
CA LEU A 348 11.74 -8.76 -0.52
C LEU A 348 10.58 -7.79 -0.28
N LEU A 349 9.57 -7.79 -1.16
CA LEU A 349 8.36 -6.99 -0.98
C LEU A 349 7.61 -7.39 0.29
N PHE A 350 7.36 -8.69 0.49
CA PHE A 350 6.61 -9.20 1.65
C PHE A 350 7.36 -9.06 2.97
N LEU A 351 8.68 -9.00 2.94
CA LEU A 351 9.48 -8.73 4.12
C LEU A 351 9.57 -7.24 4.47
N SER A 352 9.62 -6.36 3.46
CA SER A 352 9.89 -4.94 3.69
C SER A 352 8.63 -4.08 3.84
N TYR A 353 7.64 -4.24 2.95
CA TYR A 353 6.46 -3.39 2.93
C TYR A 353 5.67 -3.38 4.26
N PRO A 354 5.42 -4.52 4.94
CA PRO A 354 4.60 -4.54 6.14
C PRO A 354 5.30 -4.02 7.39
N THR A 355 6.61 -3.79 7.37
CA THR A 355 7.42 -3.53 8.58
C THR A 355 6.93 -2.34 9.39
N VAL A 356 6.51 -1.26 8.74
CA VAL A 356 5.97 -0.07 9.42
C VAL A 356 4.70 -0.40 10.22
N TYR A 357 3.87 -1.28 9.69
CA TYR A 357 2.62 -1.68 10.33
C TYR A 357 2.84 -2.62 11.52
N TYR A 358 3.93 -3.39 11.54
CA TYR A 358 4.25 -4.24 12.69
C TYR A 358 4.60 -3.44 13.94
N ILE A 359 5.08 -2.21 13.77
CA ILE A 359 5.44 -1.33 14.89
C ILE A 359 4.39 -0.25 15.20
N THR A 360 3.46 0.04 14.28
CA THR A 360 2.38 1.00 14.50
C THR A 360 1.08 0.29 14.88
N PHE A 361 0.13 0.16 13.97
CA PHE A 361 -1.12 -0.58 14.13
C PHE A 361 -1.59 -1.17 12.81
N ILE A 362 -2.57 -2.07 12.84
CA ILE A 362 -3.10 -2.75 11.66
C ILE A 362 -4.49 -2.26 11.34
N LEU A 363 -4.72 -1.99 10.04
CA LEU A 363 -6.03 -1.91 9.41
C LEU A 363 -6.06 -2.86 8.22
N THR A 364 -7.21 -3.47 7.97
CA THR A 364 -7.43 -4.41 6.86
C THR A 364 -6.92 -3.89 5.51
N ARG A 365 -7.14 -2.59 5.24
CA ARG A 365 -6.74 -1.95 3.98
C ARG A 365 -5.23 -1.87 3.75
N TYR A 366 -4.41 -2.00 4.80
CA TYR A 366 -2.95 -1.85 4.69
C TYR A 366 -2.29 -2.98 3.90
N ARG A 367 -2.95 -4.13 3.77
CA ARG A 367 -2.49 -5.23 2.92
C ARG A 367 -2.83 -5.02 1.45
N SER A 368 -3.85 -4.24 1.13
CA SER A 368 -4.36 -4.06 -0.25
C SER A 368 -3.29 -3.70 -1.29
N PRO A 369 -2.26 -2.89 -1.01
CA PRO A 369 -1.23 -2.57 -2.00
C PRO A 369 -0.38 -3.76 -2.46
N ILE A 370 -0.27 -4.84 -1.67
CA ILE A 370 0.49 -6.06 -2.03
C ILE A 370 -0.40 -7.24 -2.44
N GLU A 371 -1.71 -7.07 -2.42
CA GLU A 371 -2.66 -8.12 -2.86
C GLU A 371 -2.46 -8.54 -4.33
N PRO A 372 -2.11 -7.65 -5.28
CA PRO A 372 -1.79 -8.06 -6.64
C PRO A 372 -0.67 -9.10 -6.69
N GLU A 373 0.41 -8.91 -5.94
CA GLU A 373 1.56 -9.81 -5.90
C GLU A 373 1.21 -11.15 -5.21
N MET A 374 0.40 -11.10 -4.15
CA MET A 374 -0.12 -12.31 -3.50
C MET A 374 -0.99 -13.12 -4.47
N LEU A 375 -1.88 -12.45 -5.19
CA LEU A 375 -2.77 -13.08 -6.15
C LEU A 375 -2.01 -13.76 -7.31
N MET A 376 -0.97 -13.12 -7.84
CA MET A 376 -0.13 -13.74 -8.87
C MET A 376 0.51 -15.06 -8.38
N LEU A 377 0.97 -15.11 -7.13
CA LEU A 377 1.52 -16.32 -6.51
C LEU A 377 0.46 -17.41 -6.27
N ILE A 378 -0.76 -17.01 -5.87
CA ILE A 378 -1.89 -17.95 -5.70
C ILE A 378 -2.26 -18.57 -7.06
N VAL A 379 -2.39 -17.76 -8.10
CA VAL A 379 -2.70 -18.25 -9.46
C VAL A 379 -1.59 -19.19 -9.97
N PHE A 380 -0.34 -18.85 -9.73
CA PHE A 380 0.79 -19.73 -10.04
C PHE A 380 0.70 -21.07 -9.30
N LEU A 381 0.41 -21.08 -7.98
CA LEU A 381 0.23 -22.29 -7.20
C LEU A 381 -0.88 -23.18 -7.79
N VAL A 382 -2.06 -22.60 -8.03
CA VAL A 382 -3.20 -23.35 -8.62
C VAL A 382 -2.85 -23.95 -9.98
N SER A 383 -2.14 -23.20 -10.82
CA SER A 383 -1.67 -23.70 -12.12
C SER A 383 -0.74 -24.90 -11.97
N LYS A 384 0.18 -24.87 -11.01
CA LYS A 384 1.10 -25.98 -10.73
C LYS A 384 0.40 -27.23 -10.21
N LEU A 385 -0.58 -27.07 -9.32
CA LEU A 385 -1.35 -28.18 -8.79
C LEU A 385 -2.16 -28.88 -9.87
N ARG A 386 -2.78 -28.12 -10.79
CA ARG A 386 -3.49 -28.69 -11.95
C ARG A 386 -2.58 -29.46 -12.89
N ASP A 387 -1.38 -28.94 -13.18
CA ASP A 387 -0.41 -29.61 -14.05
C ASP A 387 0.10 -30.92 -13.42
N TRP A 388 0.17 -30.98 -12.10
CA TRP A 388 0.56 -32.19 -11.38
C TRP A 388 -0.53 -33.25 -11.43
N ASP A 389 -1.80 -32.87 -11.21
CA ASP A 389 -2.95 -33.78 -11.26
C ASP A 389 -3.13 -34.42 -12.65
N THR A 390 -3.03 -33.60 -13.71
CA THR A 390 -3.10 -34.09 -15.11
C THR A 390 -1.97 -35.08 -15.44
N ARG A 391 -0.77 -34.91 -14.89
CA ARG A 391 0.33 -35.86 -15.10
C ARG A 391 0.08 -37.21 -14.39
N GLN A 392 -0.49 -37.20 -13.17
CA GLN A 392 -0.84 -38.42 -12.46
C GLN A 392 -1.93 -39.22 -13.16
N HIS A 393 -2.99 -38.54 -13.66
CA HIS A 393 -4.06 -39.19 -14.38
C HIS A 393 -3.56 -39.82 -15.69
N ASN A 394 -2.72 -39.14 -16.46
CA ASN A 394 -2.15 -39.68 -17.68
C ASN A 394 -1.15 -40.80 -17.41
N GLY A 395 -0.35 -40.73 -16.32
CA GLY A 395 0.56 -41.81 -15.92
C GLY A 395 -0.15 -43.08 -15.46
N ASN A 396 -1.31 -42.95 -14.79
CA ASN A 396 -2.12 -44.11 -14.39
C ASN A 396 -2.85 -44.74 -15.57
N ALA A 397 -3.34 -43.91 -16.53
CA ALA A 397 -3.99 -44.43 -17.76
C ALA A 397 -3.05 -45.24 -18.65
N THR A 398 -1.76 -44.97 -18.61
CA THR A 398 -0.72 -45.72 -19.34
C THR A 398 -0.35 -47.04 -18.62
N ARG A 399 -0.40 -47.05 -17.27
CA ARG A 399 -0.17 -48.28 -16.49
C ARG A 399 -1.28 -49.28 -16.50
N THR A 400 -2.52 -48.87 -16.75
CA THR A 400 -3.72 -49.79 -16.87
C THR A 400 -3.86 -50.39 -18.26
N ARG A 401 -3.04 -50.02 -19.25
CA ARG A 401 -3.07 -50.53 -20.62
C ARG A 401 -1.90 -51.48 -20.94
N LEU A 402 -1.05 -51.78 -19.98
CA LEU A 402 0.00 -52.82 -20.02
C LEU A 402 -0.41 -54.01 -19.12
#